data_a649296daa25f6dc69e5f2070d9cd8f5
#
_entry.id   a649296daa25f6dc69e5f2070d9cd8f5
#
_cell.length_a   1.000
_cell.length_b   1.000
_cell.length_c   1.000
_cell.angle_alpha   90.00
_cell.angle_beta   90.00
_cell.angle_gamma   90.00
#
_symmetry.space_group_name_H-M   'P 1'
#
loop_
_entity.id
_entity.type
_entity.pdbx_description
1 polymer ?
#
loop_
_entity_poly.entity_id
_entity_poly.type
_entity_poly.pdbx_seq_one_letter_code
_entity_poly.pdbx_strand_id
1 'polypeptide(L)'
;MYEWIWLNYCKSIRSMLKMYENVRKGSKVMSEVYVFFATGFEEIEGLTCVDLMRRADIDVTTVSVTGDRTVVGSHKIPVQMDKLFDEVDFGQAQMLVLPGGGPGTKNLEAFEPLMKQIDAFVNEGKAVAAICAAPSILGHRGHLNGKNAICFPGFEEQLTGATIVEQGAVRDGQIITGRGMGASVNFGLAIVEFFKGKETADALAKKICYVN
;
A
#
# COMPACT_ATOMS: atom_id res chain seq x y z
N MET A 1 -17.27 25.29 49.10
CA MET A 1 -17.98 25.53 47.80
C MET A 1 -17.06 25.26 46.61
N TYR A 2 -15.80 25.66 46.61
CA TYR A 2 -14.85 25.45 45.48
C TYR A 2 -14.44 24.00 45.27
N GLU A 3 -14.27 23.19 46.30
CA GLU A 3 -13.87 21.77 46.16
C GLU A 3 -14.92 20.92 45.46
N TRP A 4 -16.21 21.20 45.66
CA TRP A 4 -17.29 20.47 45.01
C TRP A 4 -17.35 20.76 43.49
N ILE A 5 -17.05 21.99 43.08
CA ILE A 5 -16.99 22.41 41.67
C ILE A 5 -15.79 21.73 40.99
N TRP A 6 -14.65 21.69 41.62
CA TRP A 6 -13.45 21.05 41.12
C TRP A 6 -13.62 19.53 40.93
N LEU A 7 -14.26 18.85 41.88
CA LEU A 7 -14.52 17.40 41.79
C LEU A 7 -15.46 17.06 40.62
N ASN A 8 -16.47 17.85 40.37
CA ASN A 8 -17.41 17.64 39.28
C ASN A 8 -16.76 17.98 37.91
N TYR A 9 -15.92 18.99 37.85
CA TYR A 9 -15.16 19.33 36.66
C TYR A 9 -14.18 18.20 36.29
N CYS A 10 -13.44 17.65 37.23
CA CYS A 10 -12.54 16.50 37.02
C CYS A 10 -13.29 15.23 36.60
N LYS A 11 -14.50 14.97 37.14
CA LYS A 11 -15.34 13.86 36.71
C LYS A 11 -15.84 14.02 35.28
N SER A 12 -16.21 15.25 34.90
CA SER A 12 -16.67 15.58 33.55
C SER A 12 -15.55 15.37 32.52
N ILE A 13 -14.33 15.85 32.82
CA ILE A 13 -13.15 15.64 31.96
C ILE A 13 -12.81 14.16 31.83
N ARG A 14 -12.82 13.39 32.92
CA ARG A 14 -12.60 11.93 32.84
C ARG A 14 -13.67 11.21 32.02
N SER A 15 -14.92 11.64 32.13
CA SER A 15 -16.03 11.10 31.32
C SER A 15 -15.83 11.40 29.82
N MET A 16 -15.45 12.64 29.50
CA MET A 16 -15.12 13.04 28.11
C MET A 16 -13.92 12.29 27.55
N LEU A 17 -12.85 12.15 28.34
CA LEU A 17 -11.67 11.37 27.93
C LEU A 17 -12.02 9.89 27.69
N LYS A 18 -12.82 9.29 28.57
CA LYS A 18 -13.30 7.92 28.41
C LYS A 18 -14.22 7.74 27.20
N MET A 19 -15.06 8.74 26.92
CA MET A 19 -15.90 8.78 25.72
C MET A 19 -15.04 8.92 24.44
N TYR A 20 -14.01 9.78 24.47
CA TYR A 20 -13.05 9.95 23.38
C TYR A 20 -12.24 8.66 23.13
N GLU A 21 -11.78 7.98 24.19
CA GLU A 21 -11.12 6.67 24.09
C GLU A 21 -12.06 5.57 23.55
N ASN A 22 -13.33 5.58 23.94
CA ASN A 22 -14.33 4.63 23.45
C ASN A 22 -14.71 4.90 21.98
N VAL A 23 -14.82 6.16 21.58
CA VAL A 23 -15.02 6.55 20.17
C VAL A 23 -13.79 6.12 19.33
N ARG A 24 -12.58 6.30 19.86
CA ARG A 24 -11.34 5.84 19.21
C ARG A 24 -11.19 4.32 19.14
N LYS A 25 -11.73 3.58 20.14
CA LYS A 25 -11.77 2.10 20.16
C LYS A 25 -12.94 1.50 19.37
N GLY A 26 -13.99 2.28 19.15
CA GLY A 26 -15.17 1.85 18.38
C GLY A 26 -15.15 2.25 16.91
N SER A 27 -14.21 3.12 16.48
CA SER A 27 -13.97 3.33 15.07
C SER A 27 -13.27 2.07 14.54
N LYS A 28 -13.98 1.26 13.76
CA LYS A 28 -13.39 0.23 12.91
C LYS A 28 -12.23 0.91 12.19
N VAL A 29 -10.99 0.54 12.54
CA VAL A 29 -9.80 1.11 11.91
C VAL A 29 -9.93 0.72 10.45
N MET A 30 -10.14 1.70 9.58
CA MET A 30 -10.27 1.50 8.15
C MET A 30 -8.87 1.41 7.59
N SER A 31 -8.59 0.42 6.77
CA SER A 31 -7.26 0.26 6.18
C SER A 31 -6.88 1.49 5.37
N GLU A 32 -5.76 2.08 5.73
CA GLU A 32 -5.16 3.18 4.95
C GLU A 32 -4.61 2.66 3.62
N VAL A 33 -4.16 1.39 3.59
CA VAL A 33 -3.52 0.76 2.44
C VAL A 33 -4.15 -0.59 2.12
N TYR A 34 -4.50 -0.80 0.85
CA TYR A 34 -4.87 -2.12 0.32
C TYR A 34 -3.81 -2.65 -0.62
N VAL A 35 -3.33 -3.87 -0.36
CA VAL A 35 -2.39 -4.59 -1.24
C VAL A 35 -3.15 -5.70 -1.95
N PHE A 36 -3.20 -5.67 -3.28
CA PHE A 36 -4.00 -6.59 -4.10
C PHE A 36 -3.17 -7.75 -4.63
N PHE A 37 -3.69 -8.95 -4.43
CA PHE A 37 -3.02 -10.19 -4.80
C PHE A 37 -3.85 -10.98 -5.81
N ALA A 38 -3.20 -11.37 -6.91
CA ALA A 38 -3.72 -12.31 -7.90
C ALA A 38 -2.81 -13.54 -7.97
N THR A 39 -3.32 -14.66 -8.44
CA THR A 39 -2.52 -15.87 -8.66
C THR A 39 -1.29 -15.56 -9.53
N GLY A 40 -0.12 -16.01 -9.07
CA GLY A 40 1.15 -15.75 -9.73
C GLY A 40 1.80 -14.41 -9.36
N PHE A 41 1.40 -13.78 -8.25
CA PHE A 41 2.11 -12.63 -7.68
C PHE A 41 3.51 -13.02 -7.23
N GLU A 42 4.45 -12.07 -7.20
CA GLU A 42 5.79 -12.30 -6.65
C GLU A 42 5.75 -12.20 -5.11
N GLU A 43 6.06 -13.30 -4.45
CA GLU A 43 5.89 -13.46 -3.00
C GLU A 43 6.70 -12.43 -2.21
N ILE A 44 7.97 -12.23 -2.58
CA ILE A 44 8.86 -11.30 -1.87
C ILE A 44 8.37 -9.86 -2.02
N GLU A 45 7.92 -9.47 -3.20
CA GLU A 45 7.44 -8.11 -3.46
C GLU A 45 6.19 -7.79 -2.65
N GLY A 46 5.21 -8.69 -2.68
CA GLY A 46 3.96 -8.50 -1.93
C GLY A 46 4.15 -8.53 -0.43
N LEU A 47 4.83 -9.55 0.09
CA LEU A 47 4.94 -9.76 1.54
C LEU A 47 5.92 -8.81 2.21
N THR A 48 7.01 -8.41 1.55
CA THR A 48 7.97 -7.45 2.09
C THR A 48 7.31 -6.09 2.32
N CYS A 49 6.54 -5.58 1.35
CA CYS A 49 5.89 -4.29 1.54
C CYS A 49 4.82 -4.33 2.64
N VAL A 50 4.06 -5.44 2.76
CA VAL A 50 3.10 -5.64 3.86
C VAL A 50 3.80 -5.65 5.21
N ASP A 51 4.90 -6.44 5.37
CA ASP A 51 5.65 -6.51 6.62
C ASP A 51 6.22 -5.16 7.02
N LEU A 52 6.84 -4.42 6.10
CA LEU A 52 7.42 -3.11 6.38
C LEU A 52 6.37 -2.07 6.79
N MET A 53 5.23 -2.05 6.12
CA MET A 53 4.14 -1.16 6.49
C MET A 53 3.57 -1.48 7.87
N ARG A 54 3.34 -2.77 8.18
CA ARG A 54 2.88 -3.20 9.50
C ARG A 54 3.89 -2.88 10.61
N ARG A 55 5.20 -3.00 10.35
CA ARG A 55 6.27 -2.58 11.29
C ARG A 55 6.27 -1.08 11.57
N ALA A 56 5.79 -0.28 10.62
CA ALA A 56 5.67 1.18 10.74
C ALA A 56 4.30 1.64 11.28
N ASP A 57 3.49 0.72 11.82
CA ASP A 57 2.14 1.00 12.31
C ASP A 57 1.25 1.70 11.24
N ILE A 58 1.38 1.25 9.98
CA ILE A 58 0.47 1.58 8.89
C ILE A 58 -0.59 0.48 8.83
N ASP A 59 -1.85 0.86 8.82
CA ASP A 59 -2.96 -0.10 8.70
C ASP A 59 -3.04 -0.63 7.28
N VAL A 60 -2.72 -1.93 7.12
CA VAL A 60 -2.61 -2.62 5.84
C VAL A 60 -3.50 -3.83 5.80
N THR A 61 -4.31 -3.92 4.77
CA THR A 61 -5.14 -5.08 4.46
C THR A 61 -4.68 -5.73 3.15
N THR A 62 -4.42 -7.03 3.19
CA THR A 62 -4.16 -7.84 2.00
C THR A 62 -5.47 -8.29 1.37
N VAL A 63 -5.59 -8.13 0.06
CA VAL A 63 -6.85 -8.34 -0.68
C VAL A 63 -6.64 -9.31 -1.83
N SER A 64 -7.44 -10.37 -1.88
CA SER A 64 -7.49 -11.28 -3.03
C SER A 64 -8.46 -10.78 -4.10
N VAL A 65 -8.05 -10.85 -5.35
CA VAL A 65 -8.92 -10.63 -6.52
C VAL A 65 -9.36 -11.95 -7.17
N THR A 66 -9.00 -13.11 -6.59
CA THR A 66 -9.25 -14.43 -7.20
C THR A 66 -10.59 -15.05 -6.84
N GLY A 67 -11.31 -14.48 -5.89
CA GLY A 67 -12.52 -15.06 -5.31
C GLY A 67 -12.25 -16.08 -4.19
N ASP A 68 -10.98 -16.44 -3.94
CA ASP A 68 -10.54 -17.24 -2.79
C ASP A 68 -9.58 -16.41 -1.93
N ARG A 69 -9.65 -16.56 -0.62
CA ARG A 69 -8.70 -15.88 0.30
C ARG A 69 -7.28 -16.45 0.18
N THR A 70 -7.14 -17.68 -0.26
CA THR A 70 -5.83 -18.29 -0.51
C THR A 70 -5.38 -17.97 -1.91
N VAL A 71 -4.31 -17.18 -2.03
CA VAL A 71 -3.69 -16.83 -3.32
C VAL A 71 -2.33 -17.51 -3.44
N VAL A 72 -2.09 -18.18 -4.56
CA VAL A 72 -0.83 -18.88 -4.81
C VAL A 72 0.10 -17.97 -5.62
N GLY A 73 1.29 -17.74 -5.10
CA GLY A 73 2.31 -16.92 -5.74
C GLY A 73 3.00 -17.59 -6.92
N SER A 74 3.92 -16.88 -7.56
CA SER A 74 4.67 -17.34 -8.74
C SER A 74 5.57 -18.55 -8.46
N HIS A 75 6.01 -18.69 -7.20
CA HIS A 75 6.82 -19.81 -6.72
C HIS A 75 6.02 -20.86 -5.95
N LYS A 76 4.70 -20.89 -6.16
CA LYS A 76 3.76 -21.89 -5.61
C LYS A 76 3.61 -21.84 -4.09
N ILE A 77 3.89 -20.71 -3.48
CA ILE A 77 3.66 -20.49 -2.05
C ILE A 77 2.23 -19.97 -1.85
N PRO A 78 1.34 -20.71 -1.17
CA PRO A 78 0.00 -20.24 -0.86
C PRO A 78 0.06 -19.25 0.30
N VAL A 79 -0.63 -18.12 0.14
CA VAL A 79 -0.74 -17.07 1.16
C VAL A 79 -2.19 -16.74 1.41
N GLN A 80 -2.57 -16.63 2.69
CA GLN A 80 -3.92 -16.27 3.11
C GLN A 80 -4.07 -14.74 3.13
N MET A 81 -5.05 -14.22 2.41
CA MET A 81 -5.39 -12.80 2.39
C MET A 81 -6.42 -12.44 3.47
N ASP A 82 -6.37 -11.20 3.94
CA ASP A 82 -7.28 -10.68 4.98
C ASP A 82 -8.71 -10.55 4.44
N LYS A 83 -8.86 -10.15 3.17
CA LYS A 83 -10.17 -9.91 2.52
C LYS A 83 -10.23 -10.42 1.08
N LEU A 84 -11.46 -10.61 0.61
CA LEU A 84 -11.79 -10.64 -0.81
C LEU A 84 -12.05 -9.21 -1.32
N PHE A 85 -11.96 -9.01 -2.63
CA PHE A 85 -12.16 -7.69 -3.26
C PHE A 85 -13.52 -7.06 -2.90
N ASP A 86 -14.58 -7.85 -2.89
CA ASP A 86 -15.95 -7.39 -2.63
C ASP A 86 -16.18 -6.98 -1.16
N GLU A 87 -15.25 -7.30 -0.27
CA GLU A 87 -15.29 -6.92 1.15
C GLU A 87 -14.55 -5.60 1.44
N VAL A 88 -13.97 -4.97 0.40
CA VAL A 88 -13.17 -3.75 0.54
C VAL A 88 -14.04 -2.51 0.54
N ASP A 89 -13.84 -1.63 1.51
CA ASP A 89 -14.37 -0.28 1.50
C ASP A 89 -13.30 0.71 1.02
N PHE A 90 -13.41 1.14 -0.22
CA PHE A 90 -12.46 2.06 -0.84
C PHE A 90 -12.57 3.50 -0.36
N GLY A 91 -13.66 3.86 0.33
CA GLY A 91 -13.93 5.23 0.75
C GLY A 91 -12.89 5.80 1.73
N GLN A 92 -12.30 4.93 2.56
CA GLN A 92 -11.31 5.32 3.57
C GLN A 92 -9.86 4.99 3.15
N ALA A 93 -9.68 4.30 2.04
CA ALA A 93 -8.35 3.94 1.57
C ALA A 93 -7.58 5.15 1.04
N GLN A 94 -6.30 5.22 1.38
CA GLN A 94 -5.38 6.28 0.96
C GLN A 94 -4.42 5.80 -0.13
N MET A 95 -4.14 4.49 -0.19
CA MET A 95 -3.21 3.92 -1.19
C MET A 95 -3.65 2.52 -1.64
N LEU A 96 -3.50 2.24 -2.92
CA LEU A 96 -3.56 0.91 -3.52
C LEU A 96 -2.15 0.45 -3.87
N VAL A 97 -1.81 -0.81 -3.56
CA VAL A 97 -0.48 -1.38 -3.82
C VAL A 97 -0.61 -2.62 -4.69
N LEU A 98 0.20 -2.69 -5.74
CA LEU A 98 0.21 -3.75 -6.74
C LEU A 98 1.58 -4.44 -6.74
N PRO A 99 1.71 -5.64 -6.16
CA PRO A 99 2.88 -6.49 -6.34
C PRO A 99 3.02 -6.90 -7.81
N GLY A 100 4.25 -7.25 -8.19
CA GLY A 100 4.53 -7.79 -9.50
C GLY A 100 4.34 -9.32 -9.57
N GLY A 101 5.26 -9.94 -10.31
CA GLY A 101 5.11 -11.30 -10.82
C GLY A 101 4.44 -11.28 -12.18
N GLY A 102 5.07 -11.87 -13.21
CA GLY A 102 4.54 -11.77 -14.57
C GLY A 102 3.09 -12.24 -14.72
N PRO A 103 2.73 -13.46 -14.24
CA PRO A 103 1.34 -13.91 -14.25
C PRO A 103 0.44 -13.09 -13.32
N GLY A 104 0.94 -12.72 -12.12
CA GLY A 104 0.18 -11.93 -11.15
C GLY A 104 -0.23 -10.57 -11.71
N THR A 105 0.71 -9.85 -12.36
CA THR A 105 0.43 -8.56 -13.00
C THR A 105 -0.65 -8.68 -14.09
N LYS A 106 -0.56 -9.70 -14.95
CA LYS A 106 -1.57 -9.95 -15.99
C LYS A 106 -2.96 -10.24 -15.38
N ASN A 107 -3.00 -11.03 -14.32
CA ASN A 107 -4.24 -11.36 -13.64
C ASN A 107 -4.84 -10.15 -12.89
N LEU A 108 -4.01 -9.27 -12.29
CA LEU A 108 -4.45 -8.01 -11.71
C LEU A 108 -5.05 -7.09 -12.80
N GLU A 109 -4.34 -6.93 -13.92
CA GLU A 109 -4.76 -6.07 -15.02
C GLU A 109 -6.06 -6.56 -15.68
N ALA A 110 -6.24 -7.88 -15.78
CA ALA A 110 -7.46 -8.48 -16.31
C ALA A 110 -8.68 -8.32 -15.38
N PHE A 111 -8.46 -7.96 -14.11
CA PHE A 111 -9.54 -7.78 -13.14
C PHE A 111 -10.08 -6.34 -13.19
N GLU A 112 -11.01 -6.11 -14.10
CA GLU A 112 -11.59 -4.80 -14.42
C GLU A 112 -12.13 -4.02 -13.21
N PRO A 113 -12.73 -4.64 -12.16
CA PRO A 113 -13.13 -3.91 -10.97
C PRO A 113 -11.98 -3.18 -10.28
N LEU A 114 -10.79 -3.79 -10.19
CA LEU A 114 -9.60 -3.15 -9.63
C LEU A 114 -9.09 -2.01 -10.53
N MET A 115 -9.13 -2.20 -11.85
CA MET A 115 -8.70 -1.18 -12.79
C MET A 115 -9.53 0.10 -12.65
N LYS A 116 -10.84 -0.01 -12.48
CA LYS A 116 -11.72 1.14 -12.19
C LYS A 116 -11.36 1.84 -10.89
N GLN A 117 -10.96 1.09 -9.85
CA GLN A 117 -10.54 1.69 -8.59
C GLN A 117 -9.20 2.42 -8.73
N ILE A 118 -8.24 1.87 -9.50
CA ILE A 118 -6.98 2.54 -9.79
C ILE A 118 -7.22 3.88 -10.49
N ASP A 119 -8.07 3.90 -11.52
CA ASP A 119 -8.42 5.14 -12.22
C ASP A 119 -9.07 6.16 -11.28
N ALA A 120 -10.00 5.72 -10.45
CA ALA A 120 -10.66 6.58 -9.48
C ALA A 120 -9.66 7.17 -8.49
N PHE A 121 -8.73 6.36 -7.94
CA PHE A 121 -7.70 6.82 -7.00
C PHE A 121 -6.79 7.86 -7.63
N VAL A 122 -6.29 7.62 -8.84
CA VAL A 122 -5.42 8.59 -9.52
C VAL A 122 -6.17 9.89 -9.82
N ASN A 123 -7.41 9.81 -10.30
CA ASN A 123 -8.24 10.98 -10.59
C ASN A 123 -8.61 11.77 -9.34
N GLU A 124 -8.76 11.12 -8.19
CA GLU A 124 -9.00 11.74 -6.88
C GLU A 124 -7.72 12.27 -6.21
N GLY A 125 -6.55 12.09 -6.84
CA GLY A 125 -5.26 12.47 -6.25
C GLY A 125 -4.83 11.59 -5.09
N LYS A 126 -5.39 10.38 -4.96
CA LYS A 126 -4.97 9.35 -3.99
C LYS A 126 -3.77 8.58 -4.53
N ALA A 127 -3.09 7.86 -3.63
CA ALA A 127 -1.84 7.20 -3.98
C ALA A 127 -2.03 5.82 -4.59
N VAL A 128 -1.15 5.49 -5.55
CA VAL A 128 -1.01 4.13 -6.09
C VAL A 128 0.47 3.75 -6.12
N ALA A 129 0.78 2.55 -5.65
CA ALA A 129 2.13 2.01 -5.66
C ALA A 129 2.17 0.69 -6.44
N ALA A 130 3.20 0.49 -7.27
CA ALA A 130 3.35 -0.70 -8.09
C ALA A 130 4.83 -1.09 -8.22
N ILE A 131 5.16 -2.39 -8.24
CA ILE A 131 6.54 -2.85 -8.32
C ILE A 131 6.72 -3.88 -9.44
N CYS A 132 7.95 -3.96 -9.97
CA CYS A 132 8.38 -4.98 -10.93
C CYS A 132 7.64 -4.85 -12.28
N ALA A 133 6.81 -5.82 -12.64
CA ALA A 133 5.99 -5.75 -13.84
C ALA A 133 4.76 -4.86 -13.66
N ALA A 134 4.24 -4.72 -12.43
CA ALA A 134 2.96 -4.03 -12.16
C ALA A 134 2.91 -2.53 -12.53
N PRO A 135 4.01 -1.76 -12.57
CA PRO A 135 3.99 -0.40 -13.12
C PRO A 135 3.47 -0.30 -14.56
N SER A 136 3.57 -1.40 -15.36
CA SER A 136 2.99 -1.43 -16.71
C SER A 136 1.48 -1.19 -16.71
N ILE A 137 0.75 -1.64 -15.68
CA ILE A 137 -0.68 -1.38 -15.53
C ILE A 137 -0.94 0.13 -15.51
N LEU A 138 -0.14 0.89 -14.76
CA LEU A 138 -0.26 2.36 -14.69
C LEU A 138 0.14 3.02 -16.01
N GLY A 139 1.15 2.48 -16.70
CA GLY A 139 1.57 2.95 -18.02
C GLY A 139 0.50 2.76 -19.08
N HIS A 140 -0.09 1.57 -19.19
CA HIS A 140 -1.18 1.25 -20.13
C HIS A 140 -2.40 2.15 -19.91
N ARG A 141 -2.65 2.58 -18.68
CA ARG A 141 -3.76 3.47 -18.32
C ARG A 141 -3.42 4.95 -18.42
N GLY A 142 -2.20 5.32 -18.84
CA GLY A 142 -1.76 6.71 -19.02
C GLY A 142 -1.47 7.45 -17.71
N HIS A 143 -1.44 6.77 -16.56
CA HIS A 143 -1.22 7.38 -15.26
C HIS A 143 0.24 7.77 -14.99
N LEU A 144 1.16 7.36 -15.88
CA LEU A 144 2.58 7.69 -15.78
C LEU A 144 3.02 8.85 -16.71
N ASN A 145 2.10 9.46 -17.44
CA ASN A 145 2.43 10.57 -18.33
C ASN A 145 3.12 11.71 -17.58
N GLY A 146 4.36 12.06 -18.01
CA GLY A 146 5.17 13.13 -17.44
C GLY A 146 5.75 12.82 -16.05
N LYS A 147 5.70 11.58 -15.59
CA LYS A 147 6.22 11.16 -14.29
C LYS A 147 7.53 10.41 -14.40
N ASN A 148 8.36 10.53 -13.36
CA ASN A 148 9.47 9.61 -13.15
C ASN A 148 8.94 8.27 -12.67
N ALA A 149 9.40 7.17 -13.28
CA ALA A 149 8.97 5.82 -12.93
C ALA A 149 10.09 4.80 -13.14
N ILE A 150 9.95 3.64 -12.51
CA ILE A 150 10.81 2.47 -12.68
C ILE A 150 9.96 1.20 -12.73
N CYS A 151 10.44 0.18 -13.42
CA CYS A 151 9.85 -1.15 -13.48
C CYS A 151 10.92 -2.24 -13.55
N PHE A 152 10.49 -3.47 -13.70
CA PHE A 152 11.39 -4.59 -14.00
C PHE A 152 12.05 -4.38 -15.37
N PRO A 153 13.36 -4.67 -15.51
CA PRO A 153 14.07 -4.54 -16.79
C PRO A 153 13.38 -5.28 -17.95
N GLY A 154 13.14 -4.57 -19.04
CA GLY A 154 12.41 -5.06 -20.21
C GLY A 154 10.92 -4.69 -20.23
N PHE A 155 10.41 -3.98 -19.21
CA PHE A 155 9.03 -3.45 -19.17
C PHE A 155 8.96 -1.93 -19.42
N GLU A 156 10.09 -1.28 -19.68
CA GLU A 156 10.19 0.19 -19.77
C GLU A 156 9.27 0.77 -20.86
N GLU A 157 9.18 0.10 -22.01
CA GLU A 157 8.32 0.53 -23.12
C GLU A 157 6.82 0.52 -22.77
N GLN A 158 6.43 -0.25 -21.74
CA GLN A 158 5.06 -0.32 -21.26
C GLN A 158 4.70 0.81 -20.29
N LEU A 159 5.69 1.58 -19.81
CA LEU A 159 5.49 2.75 -18.97
C LEU A 159 5.23 3.99 -19.83
N THR A 160 4.18 3.97 -20.62
CA THR A 160 3.87 4.99 -21.62
C THR A 160 3.89 6.41 -21.02
N GLY A 161 4.71 7.27 -21.60
CA GLY A 161 4.83 8.69 -21.20
C GLY A 161 5.66 8.94 -19.96
N ALA A 162 6.23 7.91 -19.32
CA ALA A 162 7.12 8.07 -18.17
C ALA A 162 8.56 8.42 -18.58
N THR A 163 9.26 9.09 -17.67
CA THR A 163 10.73 9.18 -17.67
C THR A 163 11.27 8.05 -16.80
N ILE A 164 12.02 7.13 -17.41
CA ILE A 164 12.60 6.01 -16.67
C ILE A 164 13.81 6.48 -15.87
N VAL A 165 13.83 6.14 -14.58
CA VAL A 165 14.93 6.47 -13.65
C VAL A 165 15.51 5.19 -13.05
N GLU A 166 16.86 5.10 -12.96
CA GLU A 166 17.53 3.93 -12.43
C GLU A 166 17.69 4.01 -10.90
N GLN A 167 16.65 3.59 -10.19
CA GLN A 167 16.60 3.54 -8.72
C GLN A 167 15.93 2.23 -8.27
N GLY A 168 16.09 1.85 -7.00
CA GLY A 168 15.35 0.71 -6.43
C GLY A 168 13.85 0.97 -6.35
N ALA A 169 13.49 2.19 -5.97
CA ALA A 169 12.12 2.70 -6.00
C ALA A 169 12.13 4.21 -6.24
N VAL A 170 11.07 4.75 -6.83
CA VAL A 170 10.89 6.18 -7.06
C VAL A 170 9.47 6.59 -6.72
N ARG A 171 9.35 7.76 -6.09
CA ARG A 171 8.08 8.44 -5.85
C ARG A 171 7.99 9.68 -6.71
N ASP A 172 6.89 9.83 -7.45
CA ASP A 172 6.54 11.05 -8.17
C ASP A 172 5.10 11.46 -7.83
N GLY A 173 4.98 12.42 -6.93
CA GLY A 173 3.70 12.83 -6.37
C GLY A 173 3.04 11.70 -5.57
N GLN A 174 1.89 11.24 -6.06
CA GLN A 174 1.10 10.17 -5.45
C GLN A 174 1.39 8.78 -6.05
N ILE A 175 2.28 8.70 -7.05
CA ILE A 175 2.67 7.42 -7.65
C ILE A 175 4.01 6.98 -7.07
N ILE A 176 4.08 5.71 -6.65
CA ILE A 176 5.33 5.07 -6.22
C ILE A 176 5.56 3.85 -7.09
N THR A 177 6.73 3.76 -7.71
CA THR A 177 7.11 2.59 -8.51
C THR A 177 8.39 1.96 -7.98
N GLY A 178 8.50 0.63 -8.08
CA GLY A 178 9.65 -0.17 -7.64
C GLY A 178 10.20 -1.04 -8.77
N ARG A 179 11.52 -1.27 -8.74
CA ARG A 179 12.23 -1.95 -9.84
C ARG A 179 11.90 -3.45 -9.93
N GLY A 180 11.81 -4.15 -8.81
CA GLY A 180 11.58 -5.58 -8.79
C GLY A 180 11.99 -6.24 -7.47
N MET A 181 12.00 -7.55 -7.42
CA MET A 181 12.14 -8.36 -6.22
C MET A 181 13.33 -7.93 -5.34
N GLY A 182 14.51 -7.73 -5.92
CA GLY A 182 15.70 -7.30 -5.19
C GLY A 182 15.58 -5.88 -4.57
N ALA A 183 14.64 -5.07 -5.02
CA ALA A 183 14.36 -3.72 -4.53
C ALA A 183 13.08 -3.65 -3.66
N SER A 184 12.52 -4.79 -3.23
CA SER A 184 11.28 -4.83 -2.44
C SER A 184 11.38 -4.04 -1.15
N VAL A 185 12.55 -4.02 -0.51
CA VAL A 185 12.79 -3.22 0.71
C VAL A 185 12.77 -1.72 0.38
N ASN A 186 13.44 -1.29 -0.71
CA ASN A 186 13.40 0.11 -1.16
C ASN A 186 11.95 0.57 -1.41
N PHE A 187 11.17 -0.28 -2.10
CA PHE A 187 9.77 0.00 -2.41
C PHE A 187 8.90 0.13 -1.15
N GLY A 188 9.02 -0.83 -0.22
CA GLY A 188 8.28 -0.78 1.04
C GLY A 188 8.69 0.43 1.91
N LEU A 189 9.98 0.77 1.96
CA LEU A 189 10.46 1.96 2.68
C LEU A 189 9.98 3.26 2.04
N ALA A 190 9.87 3.34 0.70
CA ALA A 190 9.29 4.50 0.01
C ALA A 190 7.80 4.69 0.37
N ILE A 191 7.04 3.60 0.55
CA ILE A 191 5.66 3.67 1.05
C ILE A 191 5.63 4.12 2.52
N VAL A 192 6.51 3.59 3.36
CA VAL A 192 6.63 4.04 4.77
C VAL A 192 6.98 5.53 4.84
N GLU A 193 7.92 6.00 4.01
CA GLU A 193 8.26 7.41 3.93
C GLU A 193 7.07 8.28 3.50
N PHE A 194 6.25 7.77 2.58
CA PHE A 194 5.03 8.47 2.14
C PHE A 194 4.08 8.76 3.30
N PHE A 195 3.83 7.77 4.18
CA PHE A 195 2.87 7.89 5.27
C PHE A 195 3.44 8.47 6.57
N LYS A 196 4.69 8.15 6.88
CA LYS A 196 5.30 8.39 8.21
C LYS A 196 6.53 9.31 8.15
N GLY A 197 6.93 9.73 6.96
CA GLY A 197 8.09 10.58 6.74
C GLY A 197 9.43 9.83 6.72
N LYS A 198 10.44 10.52 6.17
CA LYS A 198 11.78 9.96 5.93
C LYS A 198 12.45 9.45 7.20
N GLU A 199 12.33 10.17 8.31
CA GLU A 199 12.96 9.79 9.59
C GLU A 199 12.48 8.41 10.08
N THR A 200 11.17 8.12 9.95
CA THR A 200 10.58 6.82 10.30
C THR A 200 11.08 5.72 9.36
N ALA A 201 11.13 6.00 8.04
CA ALA A 201 11.65 5.04 7.07
C ALA A 201 13.13 4.71 7.33
N ASP A 202 13.97 5.70 7.58
CA ASP A 202 15.39 5.52 7.90
C ASP A 202 15.59 4.72 9.21
N ALA A 203 14.79 5.00 10.23
CA ALA A 203 14.83 4.26 11.50
C ALA A 203 14.41 2.80 11.30
N LEU A 204 13.38 2.55 10.49
CA LEU A 204 12.95 1.20 10.15
C LEU A 204 14.03 0.46 9.34
N ALA A 205 14.65 1.10 8.34
CA ALA A 205 15.74 0.52 7.56
C ALA A 205 16.88 0.03 8.46
N LYS A 206 17.31 0.84 9.43
CA LYS A 206 18.30 0.44 10.43
C LYS A 206 17.83 -0.73 11.28
N LYS A 207 16.58 -0.71 11.75
CA LYS A 207 16.00 -1.76 12.60
C LYS A 207 15.94 -3.12 11.92
N ILE A 208 15.72 -3.15 10.61
CA ILE A 208 15.70 -4.39 9.81
C ILE A 208 17.08 -4.77 9.24
N CYS A 209 18.15 -4.07 9.65
CA CYS A 209 19.53 -4.28 9.16
C CYS A 209 19.65 -4.12 7.64
N TYR A 210 18.85 -3.24 7.05
CA TYR A 210 18.94 -2.96 5.62
C TYR A 210 20.18 -2.11 5.32
N VAL A 211 20.99 -2.58 4.37
CA VAL A 211 22.16 -1.89 3.84
C VAL A 211 21.85 -1.53 2.39
N ASN A 212 21.94 -0.25 2.06
CA ASN A 212 21.69 0.29 0.72
C ASN A 212 22.93 0.18 -0.14
#